data_918fb4a01692896cb82fb2e859d43209
#
_entry.id   918fb4a01692896cb82fb2e859d43209
#
_cell.length_a   1.000
_cell.length_b   1.000
_cell.length_c   1.000
_cell.angle_alpha   90.00
_cell.angle_beta   90.00
_cell.angle_gamma   90.00
#
_symmetry.space_group_name_H-M   'P 1'
#
loop_
_entity.id
_entity.type
_entity.pdbx_description
1 polymer ?
#
loop_
_entity_poly.entity_id
_entity_poly.type
_entity_poly.pdbx_seq_one_letter_code
_entity_poly.pdbx_strand_id
1 'polypeptide(L)'
;MAIRLEKGQRINLKKESGTKLTNFCVGCNWGAIIKKTFFGLSTSVVDVDLDLSCLMFDANGNVVDHIWSPLYNFGGKLPQGKLDSNDRALHHTGDDLTGDQDGDDGLDNEIITVDLNRVSTNVNSIVFFLNIYNNDEYRGDFSGIPYASIRMFEGTPEKPPKQVFAQYDVATKTECVGKRALIMGKLYRRNEDWKFAAIGDAFEDHGINMTIVRVARDYSK
;
A
#
# COMPACT_ATOMS: atom_id res chain seq x y z
N MET A 1 -6.73 -0.23 20.23
CA MET A 1 -6.28 -1.55 19.72
C MET A 1 -6.37 -1.53 18.20
N ALA A 2 -5.29 -1.92 17.51
CA ALA A 2 -5.32 -2.07 16.05
C ALA A 2 -6.30 -3.17 15.66
N ILE A 3 -7.18 -2.89 14.69
CA ILE A 3 -8.06 -3.92 14.12
C ILE A 3 -7.24 -4.66 13.08
N ARG A 4 -6.90 -5.93 13.33
CA ARG A 4 -6.41 -6.81 12.27
C ARG A 4 -7.56 -7.04 11.31
N LEU A 5 -7.39 -6.56 10.08
CA LEU A 5 -8.43 -6.68 9.07
C LEU A 5 -8.56 -8.12 8.59
N GLU A 6 -9.77 -8.61 8.61
CA GLU A 6 -10.14 -9.82 7.91
C GLU A 6 -10.74 -9.46 6.54
N LYS A 7 -10.52 -10.32 5.57
CA LYS A 7 -11.05 -10.16 4.21
C LYS A 7 -12.59 -9.95 4.25
N GLY A 8 -13.06 -8.93 3.54
CA GLY A 8 -14.48 -8.56 3.49
C GLY A 8 -14.98 -7.69 4.64
N GLN A 9 -14.15 -7.40 5.64
CA GLN A 9 -14.52 -6.53 6.75
C GLN A 9 -14.70 -5.08 6.25
N ARG A 10 -15.75 -4.42 6.75
CA ARG A 10 -16.02 -3.00 6.47
C ARG A 10 -15.83 -2.19 7.73
N ILE A 11 -15.14 -1.07 7.62
CA ILE A 11 -14.84 -0.18 8.74
C ILE A 11 -15.47 1.18 8.47
N ASN A 12 -16.11 1.73 9.51
CA ASN A 12 -16.45 3.14 9.53
C ASN A 12 -15.20 3.95 9.87
N LEU A 13 -14.90 4.97 9.06
CA LEU A 13 -13.78 5.87 9.31
C LEU A 13 -14.13 6.83 10.45
N LYS A 14 -13.96 6.35 11.69
CA LYS A 14 -14.19 7.10 12.92
C LYS A 14 -13.03 6.89 13.89
N LYS A 15 -12.65 7.96 14.56
CA LYS A 15 -11.72 7.91 15.70
C LYS A 15 -12.39 7.25 16.90
N GLU A 16 -11.61 6.87 17.91
CA GLU A 16 -12.14 6.36 19.19
C GLU A 16 -13.09 7.37 19.86
N SER A 17 -12.87 8.66 19.66
CA SER A 17 -13.77 9.75 20.09
C SER A 17 -15.14 9.76 19.40
N GLY A 18 -15.36 8.93 18.38
CA GLY A 18 -16.56 8.91 17.53
C GLY A 18 -16.55 9.97 16.40
N THR A 19 -15.55 10.86 16.35
CA THR A 19 -15.42 11.85 15.27
C THR A 19 -15.02 11.18 13.96
N LYS A 20 -15.42 11.79 12.81
CA LYS A 20 -15.02 11.29 11.49
C LYS A 20 -13.50 11.35 11.33
N LEU A 21 -12.92 10.27 10.82
CA LEU A 21 -11.52 10.21 10.41
C LEU A 21 -11.43 10.72 8.97
N THR A 22 -10.94 11.94 8.79
CA THR A 22 -10.80 12.56 7.47
C THR A 22 -9.34 12.69 7.02
N ASN A 23 -8.40 12.62 7.98
CA ASN A 23 -6.96 12.69 7.72
C ASN A 23 -6.28 11.47 8.33
N PHE A 24 -5.55 10.72 7.54
CA PHE A 24 -4.83 9.52 7.95
C PHE A 24 -3.74 9.16 6.96
N CYS A 25 -2.93 8.17 7.30
CA CYS A 25 -1.89 7.61 6.47
C CYS A 25 -2.24 6.16 6.08
N VAL A 26 -1.88 5.77 4.88
CA VAL A 26 -1.73 4.37 4.46
C VAL A 26 -0.25 4.16 4.25
N GLY A 27 0.35 3.28 5.03
CA GLY A 27 1.79 3.04 5.00
C GLY A 27 2.12 1.58 4.80
N CYS A 28 3.29 1.33 4.25
CA CYS A 28 3.86 -0.01 4.10
C CYS A 28 5.25 -0.03 4.74
N ASN A 29 5.48 -1.04 5.57
CA ASN A 29 6.73 -1.27 6.28
C ASN A 29 7.25 -2.66 5.96
N TRP A 30 8.55 -2.77 5.67
CA TRP A 30 9.19 -4.06 5.38
C TRP A 30 10.68 -4.03 5.71
N GLY A 31 11.25 -5.22 5.92
CA GLY A 31 12.68 -5.41 6.17
C GLY A 31 13.43 -5.96 4.98
N ALA A 32 14.67 -5.51 4.81
CA ALA A 32 15.62 -6.12 3.90
C ALA A 32 15.97 -7.57 4.33
N ILE A 33 16.38 -8.41 3.39
CA ILE A 33 16.75 -9.80 3.68
C ILE A 33 18.23 -9.88 4.05
N ILE A 34 18.51 -10.30 5.26
CA ILE A 34 19.87 -10.49 5.77
C ILE A 34 20.33 -11.93 5.52
N LYS A 35 21.27 -12.14 4.62
CA LYS A 35 21.87 -13.46 4.34
C LYS A 35 23.20 -13.59 5.09
N LYS A 36 23.33 -14.63 5.91
CA LYS A 36 24.58 -15.01 6.58
C LYS A 36 25.30 -16.04 5.74
N THR A 37 26.54 -15.76 5.38
CA THR A 37 27.42 -16.63 4.59
C THR A 37 28.63 -17.05 5.41
N PHE A 38 29.38 -18.07 4.94
CA PHE A 38 30.58 -18.57 5.62
C PHE A 38 30.35 -18.90 7.11
N PHE A 39 29.36 -19.76 7.43
CA PHE A 39 29.03 -20.13 8.82
C PHE A 39 28.75 -18.93 9.72
N GLY A 40 28.23 -17.83 9.18
CA GLY A 40 27.88 -16.64 9.93
C GLY A 40 29.00 -15.59 10.05
N LEU A 41 30.14 -15.80 9.42
CA LEU A 41 31.29 -14.88 9.45
C LEU A 41 31.15 -13.70 8.46
N SER A 42 30.23 -13.77 7.50
CA SER A 42 29.93 -12.70 6.56
C SER A 42 28.42 -12.51 6.43
N THR A 43 27.99 -11.27 6.32
CA THR A 43 26.59 -10.87 6.05
C THR A 43 26.51 -10.17 4.71
N SER A 44 25.46 -10.47 3.94
CA SER A 44 25.05 -9.67 2.78
C SER A 44 23.60 -9.26 2.94
N VAL A 45 23.29 -8.04 2.53
CA VAL A 45 21.92 -7.53 2.48
C VAL A 45 21.39 -7.75 1.07
N VAL A 46 20.13 -8.20 0.96
CA VAL A 46 19.38 -8.24 -0.29
C VAL A 46 18.25 -7.24 -0.14
N ASP A 47 18.31 -6.19 -0.92
CA ASP A 47 17.31 -5.15 -0.92
C ASP A 47 16.01 -5.67 -1.53
N VAL A 48 14.91 -5.40 -0.85
CA VAL A 48 13.56 -5.71 -1.30
C VAL A 48 12.85 -4.40 -1.50
N ASP A 49 12.32 -4.20 -2.69
CA ASP A 49 11.65 -2.98 -3.09
C ASP A 49 10.14 -3.25 -3.15
N LEU A 50 9.38 -2.65 -2.23
CA LEU A 50 7.94 -2.75 -2.16
C LEU A 50 7.29 -1.41 -2.50
N ASP A 51 6.48 -1.38 -3.54
CA ASP A 51 5.78 -0.19 -4.01
C ASP A 51 4.35 -0.09 -3.47
N LEU A 52 4.08 0.94 -2.70
CA LEU A 52 2.74 1.34 -2.29
C LEU A 52 2.09 2.22 -3.35
N SER A 53 0.90 1.86 -3.78
CA SER A 53 0.22 2.54 -4.89
C SER A 53 -1.27 2.67 -4.66
N CYS A 54 -1.92 3.56 -5.41
CA CYS A 54 -3.38 3.60 -5.46
C CYS A 54 -3.92 4.00 -6.83
N LEU A 55 -5.15 3.55 -7.11
CA LEU A 55 -6.01 4.00 -8.22
C LEU A 55 -7.28 4.65 -7.68
N MET A 56 -7.69 5.74 -8.32
CA MET A 56 -8.91 6.48 -8.00
C MET A 56 -9.91 6.34 -9.13
N PHE A 57 -11.17 6.12 -8.78
CA PHE A 57 -12.24 5.84 -9.72
C PHE A 57 -13.43 6.79 -9.54
N ASP A 58 -14.08 7.12 -10.65
CA ASP A 58 -15.38 7.81 -10.65
C ASP A 58 -16.52 6.82 -10.29
N ALA A 59 -17.76 7.32 -10.25
CA ALA A 59 -18.94 6.52 -9.95
C ALA A 59 -19.25 5.44 -11.02
N ASN A 60 -18.71 5.58 -12.24
CA ASN A 60 -18.88 4.62 -13.33
C ASN A 60 -17.79 3.54 -13.31
N GLY A 61 -16.75 3.69 -12.49
CA GLY A 61 -15.60 2.80 -12.42
C GLY A 61 -14.49 3.16 -13.42
N ASN A 62 -14.52 4.37 -13.99
CA ASN A 62 -13.41 4.85 -14.81
C ASN A 62 -12.28 5.36 -13.92
N VAL A 63 -11.03 5.07 -14.30
CA VAL A 63 -9.84 5.62 -13.62
C VAL A 63 -9.79 7.13 -13.89
N VAL A 64 -9.78 7.93 -12.83
CA VAL A 64 -9.72 9.39 -12.89
C VAL A 64 -8.41 9.95 -12.35
N ASP A 65 -7.72 9.20 -11.49
CA ASP A 65 -6.42 9.58 -10.95
C ASP A 65 -5.66 8.37 -10.42
N HIS A 66 -4.36 8.56 -10.09
CA HIS A 66 -3.50 7.50 -9.59
C HIS A 66 -2.33 8.05 -8.78
N ILE A 67 -1.71 7.18 -7.97
CA ILE A 67 -0.41 7.39 -7.33
C ILE A 67 0.38 6.09 -7.42
N TRP A 68 1.59 6.16 -7.93
CA TRP A 68 2.67 5.17 -7.88
C TRP A 68 4.00 5.83 -8.16
N SER A 69 5.10 5.12 -7.90
CA SER A 69 6.45 5.65 -8.07
C SER A 69 6.68 6.26 -9.46
N PRO A 70 7.24 7.48 -9.53
CA PRO A 70 7.64 8.11 -10.79
C PRO A 70 8.75 7.36 -11.54
N LEU A 71 9.43 6.42 -10.87
CA LEU A 71 10.54 5.66 -11.46
C LEU A 71 10.07 4.61 -12.47
N TYR A 72 8.79 4.20 -12.42
CA TYR A 72 8.23 3.29 -13.40
C TYR A 72 8.17 3.87 -14.81
N ASN A 73 8.75 3.15 -15.76
CA ASN A 73 8.67 3.48 -17.18
C ASN A 73 7.85 2.42 -17.93
N PHE A 74 6.63 2.79 -18.31
CA PHE A 74 5.71 1.90 -19.04
C PHE A 74 5.77 2.04 -20.56
N GLY A 75 6.73 2.83 -21.10
CA GLY A 75 6.84 3.05 -22.56
C GLY A 75 5.58 3.68 -23.16
N GLY A 76 4.87 4.51 -22.40
CA GLY A 76 3.62 5.17 -22.84
C GLY A 76 2.36 4.31 -22.79
N LYS A 77 2.44 3.05 -22.32
CA LYS A 77 1.26 2.15 -22.21
C LYS A 77 0.36 2.49 -21.01
N LEU A 78 0.94 3.06 -19.96
CA LEU A 78 0.26 3.56 -18.77
C LEU A 78 0.74 4.99 -18.48
N PRO A 79 -0.03 5.78 -17.73
CA PRO A 79 0.41 7.09 -17.29
C PRO A 79 1.72 7.05 -16.49
N GLN A 80 2.52 8.11 -16.57
CA GLN A 80 3.69 8.27 -15.72
C GLN A 80 3.27 8.31 -14.25
N GLY A 81 4.06 7.67 -13.37
CA GLY A 81 3.85 7.73 -11.93
C GLY A 81 3.99 9.14 -11.37
N LYS A 82 3.35 9.41 -10.26
CA LYS A 82 3.37 10.69 -9.57
C LYS A 82 3.11 10.52 -8.08
N LEU A 83 3.62 11.45 -7.28
CA LEU A 83 3.52 11.41 -5.83
C LEU A 83 2.28 12.15 -5.30
N ASP A 84 1.70 13.08 -6.07
CA ASP A 84 0.53 13.84 -5.66
C ASP A 84 -0.68 13.53 -6.53
N SER A 85 -1.86 13.39 -5.92
CA SER A 85 -3.12 13.39 -6.65
C SER A 85 -3.40 14.77 -7.27
N ASN A 86 -4.19 14.82 -8.35
CA ASN A 86 -4.50 16.05 -9.06
C ASN A 86 -5.18 17.10 -8.16
N ASP A 87 -5.97 16.65 -7.19
CA ASP A 87 -6.64 17.49 -6.18
C ASP A 87 -5.78 17.74 -4.93
N ARG A 88 -4.58 17.15 -4.89
CA ARG A 88 -3.65 17.21 -3.74
C ARG A 88 -4.29 16.71 -2.44
N ALA A 89 -5.21 15.77 -2.54
CA ALA A 89 -5.82 15.11 -1.41
C ALA A 89 -4.96 13.94 -0.90
N LEU A 90 -4.19 13.32 -1.79
CA LEU A 90 -3.25 12.26 -1.49
C LEU A 90 -1.84 12.68 -1.86
N HIS A 91 -0.87 12.32 -1.00
CA HIS A 91 0.56 12.55 -1.23
C HIS A 91 1.36 11.33 -0.77
N HIS A 92 2.22 10.82 -1.65
CA HIS A 92 3.17 9.74 -1.40
C HIS A 92 4.52 10.30 -0.96
N THR A 93 5.12 9.76 0.08
CA THR A 93 6.38 10.25 0.67
C THR A 93 7.60 10.09 -0.25
N GLY A 94 7.50 9.26 -1.26
CA GLY A 94 8.60 8.89 -2.17
C GLY A 94 8.85 7.39 -2.10
N ASP A 95 9.75 6.95 -2.95
CA ASP A 95 10.10 5.55 -3.21
C ASP A 95 11.22 5.11 -2.27
N ASP A 96 11.06 3.99 -1.54
CA ASP A 96 12.11 3.34 -0.76
C ASP A 96 12.49 2.02 -1.44
N LEU A 97 13.71 1.96 -1.97
CA LEU A 97 14.18 0.84 -2.78
C LEU A 97 14.73 -0.33 -1.95
N THR A 98 14.82 -0.21 -0.63
CA THR A 98 15.64 -1.11 0.19
C THR A 98 14.92 -1.75 1.36
N GLY A 99 13.97 -1.04 1.98
CA GLY A 99 13.40 -1.40 3.27
C GLY A 99 14.39 -1.25 4.44
N ASP A 100 13.97 -1.63 5.63
CA ASP A 100 14.77 -1.52 6.85
C ASP A 100 15.94 -2.51 6.85
N GLN A 101 17.17 -2.00 6.89
CA GLN A 101 18.39 -2.82 6.87
C GLN A 101 18.85 -3.22 8.28
N ASP A 102 18.58 -2.39 9.28
CA ASP A 102 19.02 -2.58 10.66
C ASP A 102 17.90 -3.08 11.61
N GLY A 103 16.77 -3.50 11.03
CA GLY A 103 15.56 -3.93 11.75
C GLY A 103 14.48 -2.85 11.80
N ASP A 104 13.26 -3.24 12.16
CA ASP A 104 12.08 -2.37 12.19
C ASP A 104 12.28 -1.19 13.17
N ASP A 105 12.29 0.02 12.65
CA ASP A 105 12.40 1.26 13.41
C ASP A 105 11.04 1.82 13.87
N GLY A 106 9.95 1.14 13.51
CA GLY A 106 8.57 1.49 13.85
C GLY A 106 7.91 2.49 12.91
N LEU A 107 8.65 2.99 11.90
CA LEU A 107 8.11 3.83 10.83
C LEU A 107 7.68 2.98 9.64
N ASP A 108 6.97 3.58 8.71
CA ASP A 108 6.69 2.95 7.42
C ASP A 108 7.67 3.49 6.38
N ASN A 109 8.18 2.59 5.54
CA ASN A 109 9.13 2.92 4.48
C ASN A 109 8.47 3.78 3.39
N GLU A 110 7.22 3.43 3.01
CA GLU A 110 6.44 4.24 2.09
C GLU A 110 5.07 4.57 2.67
N ILE A 111 4.63 5.82 2.49
CA ILE A 111 3.39 6.31 3.05
C ILE A 111 2.62 7.14 2.00
N ILE A 112 1.32 6.88 1.88
CA ILE A 112 0.37 7.78 1.22
C ILE A 112 -0.44 8.48 2.31
N THR A 113 -0.26 9.79 2.47
CA THR A 113 -1.12 10.62 3.32
C THR A 113 -2.43 10.90 2.60
N VAL A 114 -3.55 10.92 3.32
CA VAL A 114 -4.90 11.09 2.79
C VAL A 114 -5.63 12.19 3.53
N ASP A 115 -6.13 13.19 2.81
CA ASP A 115 -7.10 14.19 3.30
C ASP A 115 -8.43 14.05 2.54
N LEU A 116 -9.37 13.32 3.12
CA LEU A 116 -10.68 13.05 2.50
C LEU A 116 -11.52 14.31 2.25
N ASN A 117 -11.25 15.43 2.96
CA ASN A 117 -11.97 16.68 2.75
C ASN A 117 -11.58 17.34 1.41
N ARG A 118 -10.38 17.04 0.91
CA ARG A 118 -9.84 17.58 -0.34
C ARG A 118 -10.13 16.69 -1.56
N VAL A 119 -10.49 15.43 -1.33
CA VAL A 119 -10.76 14.50 -2.44
C VAL A 119 -11.89 15.04 -3.31
N SER A 120 -11.58 15.23 -4.60
CA SER A 120 -12.51 15.71 -5.62
C SER A 120 -13.84 14.96 -5.58
N THR A 121 -14.96 15.69 -5.77
CA THR A 121 -16.30 15.07 -5.85
C THR A 121 -16.45 14.08 -7.00
N ASN A 122 -15.59 14.17 -8.01
CA ASN A 122 -15.51 13.22 -9.11
C ASN A 122 -14.92 11.86 -8.70
N VAL A 123 -14.17 11.79 -7.59
CA VAL A 123 -13.63 10.54 -7.07
C VAL A 123 -14.65 9.86 -6.18
N ASN A 124 -15.08 8.66 -6.57
CA ASN A 124 -16.05 7.84 -5.84
C ASN A 124 -15.37 6.74 -5.01
N SER A 125 -14.23 6.24 -5.45
CA SER A 125 -13.46 5.25 -4.69
C SER A 125 -11.95 5.31 -4.95
N ILE A 126 -11.17 4.81 -3.98
CA ILE A 126 -9.71 4.76 -4.01
C ILE A 126 -9.30 3.35 -3.57
N VAL A 127 -8.56 2.64 -4.40
CA VAL A 127 -8.06 1.28 -4.12
C VAL A 127 -6.57 1.33 -3.89
N PHE A 128 -6.13 0.87 -2.72
CA PHE A 128 -4.72 0.78 -2.34
C PHE A 128 -4.19 -0.62 -2.59
N PHE A 129 -2.98 -0.70 -3.13
CA PHE A 129 -2.31 -1.96 -3.42
C PHE A 129 -0.80 -1.85 -3.24
N LEU A 130 -0.18 -3.00 -3.05
CA LEU A 130 1.24 -3.18 -2.80
C LEU A 130 1.80 -4.15 -3.83
N ASN A 131 2.98 -3.86 -4.37
CA ASN A 131 3.72 -4.74 -5.28
C ASN A 131 5.15 -4.94 -4.79
N ILE A 132 5.74 -6.10 -5.09
CA ILE A 132 7.18 -6.27 -5.08
C ILE A 132 7.70 -5.82 -6.44
N TYR A 133 8.59 -4.82 -6.45
CA TYR A 133 9.29 -4.44 -7.67
C TYR A 133 10.14 -5.60 -8.20
N ASN A 134 10.11 -5.81 -9.50
CA ASN A 134 10.86 -6.88 -10.12
C ASN A 134 12.26 -6.40 -10.51
N ASN A 135 13.19 -6.49 -9.58
CA ASN A 135 14.60 -6.18 -9.79
C ASN A 135 15.44 -7.47 -9.89
N ASP A 136 16.74 -7.33 -10.17
CA ASP A 136 17.66 -8.46 -10.27
C ASP A 136 18.08 -9.01 -8.90
N GLU A 137 17.91 -8.26 -7.83
CA GLU A 137 18.33 -8.60 -6.48
C GLU A 137 17.32 -9.50 -5.77
N TYR A 138 16.03 -9.19 -5.91
CA TYR A 138 14.96 -9.96 -5.30
C TYR A 138 13.88 -10.39 -6.31
N ARG A 139 13.84 -11.69 -6.60
CA ARG A 139 12.84 -12.34 -7.47
C ARG A 139 11.88 -13.25 -6.69
N GLY A 140 11.90 -13.15 -5.36
CA GLY A 140 11.02 -13.91 -4.47
C GLY A 140 9.60 -13.38 -4.39
N ASP A 141 8.87 -13.84 -3.41
CA ASP A 141 7.51 -13.46 -3.07
C ASP A 141 7.44 -12.83 -1.66
N PHE A 142 6.26 -12.45 -1.20
CA PHE A 142 6.08 -11.86 0.14
C PHE A 142 6.60 -12.76 1.27
N SER A 143 6.51 -14.09 1.13
CA SER A 143 6.92 -15.03 2.19
C SER A 143 8.43 -15.10 2.41
N GLY A 144 9.22 -14.61 1.46
CA GLY A 144 10.67 -14.53 1.58
C GLY A 144 11.18 -13.28 2.32
N ILE A 145 10.30 -12.31 2.60
CA ILE A 145 10.62 -11.06 3.30
C ILE A 145 10.53 -11.30 4.81
N PRO A 146 11.49 -10.84 5.63
CA PRO A 146 11.50 -11.14 7.07
C PRO A 146 10.27 -10.60 7.81
N TYR A 147 9.82 -9.43 7.44
CA TYR A 147 8.53 -8.85 7.82
C TYR A 147 8.07 -7.89 6.72
N ALA A 148 6.79 -7.85 6.47
CA ALA A 148 6.17 -6.86 5.60
C ALA A 148 4.72 -6.67 6.02
N SER A 149 4.28 -5.44 6.13
CA SER A 149 2.90 -5.09 6.46
C SER A 149 2.45 -3.83 5.73
N ILE A 150 1.16 -3.75 5.48
CA ILE A 150 0.49 -2.52 5.03
C ILE A 150 -0.57 -2.14 6.05
N ARG A 151 -0.59 -0.86 6.45
CA ARG A 151 -1.46 -0.38 7.53
C ARG A 151 -2.10 0.97 7.22
N MET A 152 -3.28 1.20 7.80
CA MET A 152 -3.95 2.50 7.83
C MET A 152 -3.92 3.05 9.25
N PHE A 153 -3.43 4.27 9.43
CA PHE A 153 -3.20 4.82 10.77
C PHE A 153 -3.40 6.33 10.88
N GLU A 154 -3.67 6.80 12.09
CA GLU A 154 -3.62 8.23 12.44
C GLU A 154 -2.18 8.59 12.83
N GLY A 155 -1.63 9.63 12.18
CA GLY A 155 -0.26 10.09 12.43
C GLY A 155 0.27 10.98 11.32
N THR A 156 1.57 11.13 11.32
CA THR A 156 2.35 11.76 10.27
C THR A 156 3.47 10.83 9.83
N PRO A 157 4.00 10.97 8.61
CA PRO A 157 5.04 10.08 8.09
C PRO A 157 6.30 9.96 8.97
N GLU A 158 6.66 11.05 9.65
CA GLU A 158 7.93 11.14 10.38
C GLU A 158 7.86 10.58 11.82
N LYS A 159 6.73 10.01 12.22
CA LYS A 159 6.51 9.53 13.59
C LYS A 159 5.78 8.19 13.60
N PRO A 160 6.08 7.33 14.58
CA PRO A 160 5.32 6.10 14.77
C PRO A 160 3.81 6.37 14.84
N PRO A 161 2.98 5.45 14.32
CA PRO A 161 1.53 5.59 14.31
C PRO A 161 0.95 5.87 15.70
N LYS A 162 0.09 6.89 15.81
CA LYS A 162 -0.65 7.16 17.06
C LYS A 162 -1.74 6.10 17.29
N GLN A 163 -2.44 5.74 16.26
CA GLN A 163 -3.49 4.72 16.28
C GLN A 163 -3.53 4.01 14.93
N VAL A 164 -3.37 2.69 14.92
CA VAL A 164 -3.55 1.86 13.74
C VAL A 164 -5.02 1.43 13.68
N PHE A 165 -5.69 1.75 12.57
CA PHE A 165 -7.09 1.37 12.35
C PHE A 165 -7.20 0.02 11.67
N ALA A 166 -6.25 -0.27 10.76
CA ALA A 166 -6.29 -1.44 9.91
C ALA A 166 -4.87 -1.88 9.56
N GLN A 167 -4.60 -3.19 9.55
CA GLN A 167 -3.30 -3.74 9.19
C GLN A 167 -3.44 -5.12 8.54
N TYR A 168 -2.63 -5.36 7.50
CA TYR A 168 -2.34 -6.68 6.94
C TYR A 168 -0.86 -6.98 7.05
N ASP A 169 -0.54 -8.14 7.63
CA ASP A 169 0.82 -8.70 7.61
C ASP A 169 0.93 -9.57 6.35
N VAL A 170 1.74 -9.18 5.38
CA VAL A 170 1.84 -9.91 4.11
C VAL A 170 2.91 -11.00 4.14
N ALA A 171 4.01 -10.80 4.86
CA ALA A 171 5.12 -11.76 4.92
C ALA A 171 4.75 -13.06 5.65
N THR A 172 3.85 -13.01 6.63
CA THR A 172 3.49 -14.17 7.48
C THR A 172 2.19 -14.88 7.08
N LYS A 173 1.44 -14.34 6.12
CA LYS A 173 0.17 -14.89 5.68
C LYS A 173 0.33 -16.01 4.67
N THR A 174 -0.29 -17.16 4.94
CA THR A 174 -0.24 -18.32 4.05
C THR A 174 -0.77 -18.02 2.65
N GLU A 175 -1.81 -17.19 2.55
CA GLU A 175 -2.38 -16.73 1.28
C GLU A 175 -1.44 -15.84 0.46
N CYS A 176 -0.37 -15.31 1.07
CA CYS A 176 0.66 -14.49 0.41
C CYS A 176 1.87 -15.30 -0.07
N VAL A 177 1.94 -16.61 0.23
CA VAL A 177 2.99 -17.49 -0.30
C VAL A 177 2.87 -17.59 -1.83
N GLY A 178 3.96 -17.36 -2.55
CA GLY A 178 3.99 -17.30 -4.01
C GLY A 178 3.39 -16.02 -4.60
N LYS A 179 3.02 -15.02 -3.78
CA LYS A 179 2.37 -13.78 -4.23
C LYS A 179 3.32 -12.60 -4.19
N ARG A 180 3.14 -11.68 -5.14
CA ARG A 180 3.98 -10.49 -5.34
C ARG A 180 3.18 -9.19 -5.38
N ALA A 181 1.86 -9.27 -5.34
CA ALA A 181 0.94 -8.14 -5.29
C ALA A 181 -0.16 -8.39 -4.26
N LEU A 182 -0.57 -7.35 -3.54
CA LEU A 182 -1.68 -7.36 -2.59
C LEU A 182 -2.60 -6.18 -2.85
N ILE A 183 -3.89 -6.45 -3.03
CA ILE A 183 -4.92 -5.41 -2.98
C ILE A 183 -5.37 -5.27 -1.53
N MET A 184 -4.91 -4.20 -0.85
CA MET A 184 -5.18 -3.99 0.58
C MET A 184 -6.66 -3.78 0.85
N GLY A 185 -7.23 -2.79 0.16
CA GLY A 185 -8.60 -2.38 0.44
C GLY A 185 -9.01 -1.16 -0.38
N LYS A 186 -10.25 -0.76 -0.15
CA LYS A 186 -10.92 0.27 -0.93
C LYS A 186 -11.60 1.28 -0.02
N LEU A 187 -11.25 2.55 -0.17
CA LEU A 187 -12.07 3.67 0.27
C LEU A 187 -13.19 3.88 -0.75
N TYR A 188 -14.41 4.13 -0.29
CA TYR A 188 -15.53 4.41 -1.18
C TYR A 188 -16.55 5.34 -0.53
N ARG A 189 -17.20 6.17 -1.35
CA ARG A 189 -18.29 7.05 -0.90
C ARG A 189 -19.59 6.27 -0.74
N ARG A 190 -20.28 6.51 0.36
CA ARG A 190 -21.66 6.02 0.60
C ARG A 190 -22.44 7.04 1.41
N ASN A 191 -23.51 7.59 0.82
CA ASN A 191 -24.34 8.61 1.47
C ASN A 191 -23.51 9.78 2.04
N GLU A 192 -22.64 10.37 1.21
CA GLU A 192 -21.74 11.48 1.55
C GLU A 192 -20.62 11.15 2.57
N ASP A 193 -20.61 9.95 3.12
CA ASP A 193 -19.55 9.47 4.01
C ASP A 193 -18.55 8.59 3.26
N TRP A 194 -17.29 8.61 3.71
CA TRP A 194 -16.29 7.66 3.29
C TRP A 194 -16.32 6.41 4.18
N LYS A 195 -16.20 5.26 3.54
CA LYS A 195 -16.09 3.94 4.17
C LYS A 195 -14.82 3.26 3.68
N PHE A 196 -14.31 2.33 4.47
CA PHE A 196 -13.24 1.44 4.05
C PHE A 196 -13.72 0.00 4.02
N ALA A 197 -13.41 -0.71 2.94
CA ALA A 197 -13.62 -2.14 2.80
C ALA A 197 -12.26 -2.84 2.69
N ALA A 198 -12.00 -3.77 3.58
CA ALA A 198 -10.85 -4.63 3.55
C ALA A 198 -10.99 -5.66 2.42
N ILE A 199 -9.99 -5.77 1.56
CA ILE A 199 -9.96 -6.73 0.45
C ILE A 199 -9.01 -7.87 0.79
N GLY A 200 -7.70 -7.63 0.91
CA GLY A 200 -6.71 -8.62 1.28
C GLY A 200 -6.49 -9.70 0.21
N ASP A 201 -6.68 -9.38 -1.07
CA ASP A 201 -6.48 -10.31 -2.18
C ASP A 201 -5.02 -10.25 -2.66
N ALA A 202 -4.32 -11.39 -2.61
CA ALA A 202 -2.94 -11.52 -3.04
C ALA A 202 -2.81 -12.25 -4.39
N PHE A 203 -1.90 -11.79 -5.25
CA PHE A 203 -1.73 -12.25 -6.63
C PHE A 203 -0.26 -12.48 -6.99
N GLU A 204 -0.03 -13.29 -8.03
CA GLU A 204 1.30 -13.59 -8.59
C GLU A 204 1.78 -12.53 -9.61
N ASP A 205 1.16 -11.36 -9.64
CA ASP A 205 1.48 -10.33 -10.63
C ASP A 205 2.98 -9.96 -10.55
N HIS A 206 3.71 -10.21 -11.63
CA HIS A 206 5.16 -10.02 -11.70
C HIS A 206 5.60 -8.57 -11.92
N GLY A 207 4.66 -7.64 -11.91
CA GLY A 207 4.94 -6.21 -12.03
C GLY A 207 3.69 -5.39 -11.86
N ILE A 208 3.89 -4.16 -11.41
CA ILE A 208 2.82 -3.22 -11.08
C ILE A 208 1.82 -3.00 -12.23
N ASN A 209 2.26 -3.05 -13.49
CA ASN A 209 1.39 -2.91 -14.65
C ASN A 209 0.28 -3.98 -14.70
N MET A 210 0.57 -5.21 -14.28
CA MET A 210 -0.43 -6.28 -14.18
C MET A 210 -1.43 -5.98 -13.07
N THR A 211 -0.95 -5.51 -11.93
CA THR A 211 -1.78 -5.13 -10.79
C THR A 211 -2.67 -3.92 -11.12
N ILE A 212 -2.14 -2.89 -11.77
CA ILE A 212 -2.93 -1.73 -12.24
C ILE A 212 -4.10 -2.17 -13.12
N VAL A 213 -3.84 -3.04 -14.10
CA VAL A 213 -4.89 -3.57 -15.01
C VAL A 213 -5.92 -4.38 -14.22
N ARG A 214 -5.48 -5.22 -13.29
CA ARG A 214 -6.35 -6.01 -12.40
C ARG A 214 -7.23 -5.12 -11.55
N VAL A 215 -6.64 -4.13 -10.87
CA VAL A 215 -7.37 -3.20 -10.00
C VAL A 215 -8.43 -2.44 -10.81
N ALA A 216 -8.07 -1.94 -11.99
CA ALA A 216 -9.00 -1.23 -12.87
C ALA A 216 -10.16 -2.11 -13.35
N ARG A 217 -9.90 -3.39 -13.63
CA ARG A 217 -10.92 -4.33 -14.12
C ARG A 217 -11.82 -4.86 -13.00
N ASP A 218 -11.25 -5.29 -11.86
CA ASP A 218 -11.92 -6.13 -10.87
C ASP A 218 -12.39 -5.36 -9.63
N TYR A 219 -11.79 -4.18 -9.35
CA TYR A 219 -12.02 -3.43 -8.11
C TYR A 219 -12.57 -2.01 -8.32
N SER A 220 -12.82 -1.61 -9.56
CA SER A 220 -13.32 -0.26 -9.89
C SER A 220 -14.74 0.00 -9.37
N LYS A 221 -15.57 -1.02 -9.16
CA LYS A 221 -16.99 -0.92 -8.73
C LYS A 221 -17.22 -1.42 -7.33
#